data_aba69d4c5995d0b38a9f57e0b3b8a475
#
_entry.id   aba69d4c5995d0b38a9f57e0b3b8a475
#
_cell.length_a   1.000
_cell.length_b   1.000
_cell.length_c   1.000
_cell.angle_alpha   90.00
_cell.angle_beta   90.00
_cell.angle_gamma   90.00
#
_symmetry.space_group_name_H-M   'P 1'
#
loop_
_entity.id
_entity.type
_entity.pdbx_description
1 polymer ?
#
loop_
_entity_poly.entity_id
_entity_poly.type
_entity_poly.pdbx_seq_one_letter_code
_entity_poly.pdbx_strand_id
1 'polypeptide(L)'
;MAEQMNELQLMMQERQNTGTAWTRNEKFEKDGYLVIKDLWDPEALYHPVPPEKGQYNYWDNNPEHFNHVPVENQVEGSTSRYWHPQYRRIHSGVRKKLEKTIGRKLYNTYYYDRYYFPGQELTKHADRDACEISVTVHVSTNLQGEDADWPVWIKTPDTYTDKKKKDTILVPGENRSLVLKPGDGMVYKGCERPHWRDPMPGAQKKKSKKLFGKTQQQQEYYYHQIFFHYVLQDGQRAHCAWDRAR
;
A
#
# COMPACT_ATOMS: atom_id res chain seq x y z
N MET A 1 12.29 0.88 23.07
CA MET A 1 11.59 -0.17 23.85
C MET A 1 10.33 0.33 24.55
N ALA A 2 10.36 1.41 25.32
CA ALA A 2 9.17 1.92 26.03
C ALA A 2 8.01 2.35 25.09
N GLU A 3 8.28 2.96 23.94
CA GLU A 3 7.23 3.33 22.97
C GLU A 3 6.61 2.12 22.26
N GLN A 4 7.36 1.07 22.03
CA GLN A 4 6.84 -0.18 21.44
C GLN A 4 5.98 -0.97 22.41
N MET A 5 6.36 -0.96 23.70
CA MET A 5 5.54 -1.58 24.74
C MET A 5 4.21 -0.84 24.94
N ASN A 6 4.20 0.50 24.82
CA ASN A 6 2.96 1.29 24.88
C ASN A 6 2.00 0.96 23.75
N GLU A 7 2.48 0.73 22.55
CA GLU A 7 1.63 0.39 21.41
C GLU A 7 1.02 -1.01 21.57
N LEU A 8 1.80 -1.97 22.01
CA LEU A 8 1.32 -3.32 22.34
C LEU A 8 0.32 -3.32 23.50
N GLN A 9 0.59 -2.54 24.54
CA GLN A 9 -0.33 -2.38 25.67
C GLN A 9 -1.64 -1.70 25.25
N LEU A 10 -1.57 -0.65 24.45
CA LEU A 10 -2.77 0.01 23.89
C LEU A 10 -3.60 -0.95 23.04
N MET A 11 -2.95 -1.78 22.23
CA MET A 11 -3.65 -2.82 21.46
C MET A 11 -4.26 -3.91 22.33
N MET A 12 -3.58 -4.32 23.42
CA MET A 12 -4.13 -5.27 24.37
C MET A 12 -5.32 -4.70 25.14
N GLN A 13 -5.29 -3.42 25.49
CA GLN A 13 -6.43 -2.72 26.11
C GLN A 13 -7.59 -2.54 25.12
N GLU A 14 -7.32 -2.19 23.87
CA GLU A 14 -8.36 -2.12 22.82
C GLU A 14 -8.99 -3.50 22.55
N ARG A 15 -8.22 -4.58 22.73
CA ARG A 15 -8.71 -5.96 22.63
C ARG A 15 -9.72 -6.33 23.72
N GLN A 16 -9.58 -5.75 24.92
CA GLN A 16 -10.48 -5.97 26.04
C GLN A 16 -11.78 -5.15 25.92
N ASN A 17 -11.78 -4.04 25.16
CA ASN A 17 -12.92 -3.15 24.94
C ASN A 17 -13.76 -3.52 23.71
N THR A 18 -13.94 -4.77 23.40
CA THR A 18 -14.59 -5.26 22.16
C THR A 18 -16.12 -5.23 22.22
N GLY A 19 -16.73 -4.22 22.83
CA GLY A 19 -18.18 -4.13 22.98
C GLY A 19 -19.01 -3.81 21.73
N THR A 20 -18.42 -3.49 20.58
CA THR A 20 -19.16 -3.20 19.35
C THR A 20 -18.79 -4.16 18.24
N ALA A 21 -19.68 -5.12 17.97
CA ALA A 21 -19.63 -5.89 16.74
C ALA A 21 -19.93 -4.92 15.57
N TRP A 22 -18.92 -4.62 14.76
CA TRP A 22 -19.13 -3.90 13.52
C TRP A 22 -19.78 -4.80 12.46
N THR A 23 -20.70 -4.24 11.70
CA THR A 23 -21.24 -4.95 10.55
C THR A 23 -20.17 -5.09 9.48
N ARG A 24 -19.95 -6.30 8.99
CA ARG A 24 -19.02 -6.56 7.89
C ARG A 24 -19.45 -5.81 6.64
N ASN A 25 -18.50 -5.21 5.94
CA ASN A 25 -18.78 -4.51 4.71
C ASN A 25 -18.97 -5.55 3.57
N GLU A 26 -20.21 -5.71 3.13
CA GLU A 26 -20.57 -6.70 2.11
C GLU A 26 -19.82 -6.51 0.80
N LYS A 27 -19.60 -5.25 0.38
CA LYS A 27 -18.83 -4.95 -0.83
C LYS A 27 -17.38 -5.39 -0.70
N PHE A 28 -16.75 -5.12 0.46
CA PHE A 28 -15.38 -5.56 0.71
C PHE A 28 -15.28 -7.08 0.75
N GLU A 29 -16.24 -7.75 1.39
CA GLU A 29 -16.26 -9.22 1.44
C GLU A 29 -16.45 -9.84 0.05
N LYS A 30 -17.31 -9.23 -0.77
CA LYS A 30 -17.61 -9.69 -2.12
C LYS A 30 -16.48 -9.41 -3.12
N ASP A 31 -16.02 -8.17 -3.19
CA ASP A 31 -15.09 -7.73 -4.25
C ASP A 31 -13.62 -7.91 -3.83
N GLY A 32 -13.37 -7.98 -2.52
CA GLY A 32 -12.04 -8.10 -1.93
C GLY A 32 -11.25 -6.80 -1.90
N TYR A 33 -11.88 -5.67 -2.23
CA TYR A 33 -11.28 -4.34 -2.15
C TYR A 33 -12.33 -3.22 -2.02
N LEU A 34 -11.88 -2.04 -1.54
CA LEU A 34 -12.64 -0.78 -1.56
C LEU A 34 -11.68 0.38 -1.83
N VAL A 35 -12.18 1.40 -2.52
CA VAL A 35 -11.54 2.71 -2.58
C VAL A 35 -12.16 3.59 -1.50
N ILE A 36 -11.32 4.18 -0.67
CA ILE A 36 -11.70 5.10 0.40
C ILE A 36 -11.18 6.48 0.02
N LYS A 37 -12.09 7.40 -0.23
CA LYS A 37 -11.75 8.79 -0.52
C LYS A 37 -11.31 9.48 0.76
N ASP A 38 -10.30 10.36 0.65
CA ASP A 38 -9.77 11.15 1.76
C ASP A 38 -9.45 10.27 3.00
N LEU A 39 -8.84 9.10 2.75
CA LEU A 39 -8.49 8.16 3.82
C LEU A 39 -7.57 8.84 4.82
N TRP A 40 -6.61 9.61 4.34
CA TRP A 40 -5.68 10.36 5.17
C TRP A 40 -5.29 11.67 4.51
N ASP A 41 -4.99 12.69 5.33
CA ASP A 41 -4.46 13.96 4.85
C ASP A 41 -3.09 13.74 4.20
N PRO A 42 -2.94 13.98 2.89
CA PRO A 42 -1.66 13.77 2.20
C PRO A 42 -0.56 14.70 2.70
N GLU A 43 -0.87 15.90 3.20
CA GLU A 43 0.10 16.83 3.78
C GLU A 43 0.73 16.26 5.07
N ALA A 44 -0.06 15.48 5.84
CA ALA A 44 0.43 14.78 7.03
C ALA A 44 1.30 13.57 6.69
N LEU A 45 1.24 13.06 5.46
CA LEU A 45 2.04 11.92 5.00
C LEU A 45 3.43 12.32 4.53
N TYR A 46 3.90 13.47 4.86
CA TYR A 46 5.21 13.99 4.59
C TYR A 46 5.90 13.50 3.30
N HIS A 47 6.10 14.39 2.37
CA HIS A 47 6.77 14.10 1.10
C HIS A 47 7.79 15.21 0.84
N PRO A 48 9.00 15.09 1.41
CA PRO A 48 10.08 15.97 1.02
C PRO A 48 10.38 15.76 -0.47
N VAL A 49 11.29 16.55 -0.99
CA VAL A 49 11.92 16.27 -2.29
C VAL A 49 12.16 14.76 -2.40
N PRO A 50 11.74 14.13 -3.51
CA PRO A 50 11.93 12.69 -3.68
C PRO A 50 13.36 12.32 -3.35
N PRO A 51 13.58 11.28 -2.56
CA PRO A 51 14.92 10.82 -2.29
C PRO A 51 15.57 10.37 -3.62
N GLU A 52 16.87 10.27 -3.61
CA GLU A 52 17.63 9.84 -4.76
C GLU A 52 17.13 8.47 -5.25
N LYS A 53 17.06 8.31 -6.57
CA LYS A 53 16.55 7.11 -7.21
C LYS A 53 17.34 5.86 -6.82
N GLY A 54 16.64 4.79 -6.55
CA GLY A 54 17.23 3.50 -6.19
C GLY A 54 17.67 3.40 -4.74
N GLN A 55 17.39 4.41 -3.91
CA GLN A 55 17.68 4.32 -2.49
C GLN A 55 16.73 3.36 -1.78
N TYR A 56 17.28 2.66 -0.83
CA TYR A 56 16.54 1.79 0.04
C TYR A 56 16.92 2.11 1.49
N ASN A 57 15.95 2.57 2.26
CA ASN A 57 16.13 2.96 3.65
C ASN A 57 15.27 2.11 4.58
N TYR A 58 15.88 1.58 5.62
CA TYR A 58 15.22 0.80 6.65
C TYR A 58 15.38 1.51 8.00
N TRP A 59 14.29 1.91 8.60
CA TRP A 59 14.25 2.71 9.82
C TRP A 59 13.89 1.88 11.06
N ASP A 60 14.14 0.62 11.03
CA ASP A 60 14.04 -0.21 12.21
C ASP A 60 15.19 0.11 13.17
N ASN A 61 14.96 0.05 14.46
CA ASN A 61 15.98 0.29 15.49
C ASN A 61 16.96 -0.89 15.66
N ASN A 62 16.90 -1.89 14.79
CA ASN A 62 17.84 -3.00 14.80
C ASN A 62 19.04 -2.67 13.90
N PRO A 63 20.23 -2.39 14.46
CA PRO A 63 21.41 -2.06 13.67
C PRO A 63 21.85 -3.19 12.72
N GLU A 64 21.49 -4.44 12.97
CA GLU A 64 21.77 -5.55 12.09
C GLU A 64 21.01 -5.45 10.77
N HIS A 65 19.83 -4.82 10.77
CA HIS A 65 19.05 -4.62 9.55
C HIS A 65 19.60 -3.52 8.64
N PHE A 66 20.38 -2.58 9.16
CA PHE A 66 21.01 -1.54 8.35
C PHE A 66 22.16 -2.06 7.49
N ASN A 67 22.80 -3.16 7.89
CA ASN A 67 23.97 -3.70 7.19
C ASN A 67 23.64 -4.69 6.08
N HIS A 68 22.38 -5.13 5.99
CA HIS A 68 21.92 -6.16 5.05
C HIS A 68 20.68 -5.74 4.26
N VAL A 69 20.54 -4.44 4.00
CA VAL A 69 19.40 -3.94 3.24
C VAL A 69 19.55 -4.40 1.79
N PRO A 70 18.71 -5.35 1.35
CA PRO A 70 18.73 -5.77 -0.04
C PRO A 70 18.28 -4.62 -0.92
N VAL A 71 18.74 -4.61 -2.14
CA VAL A 71 18.21 -3.77 -3.21
C VAL A 71 16.70 -4.03 -3.31
N GLU A 72 15.91 -2.99 -3.58
CA GLU A 72 14.48 -3.14 -3.81
C GLU A 72 14.24 -4.08 -5.01
N ASN A 73 13.85 -5.31 -4.70
CA ASN A 73 13.72 -6.37 -5.71
C ASN A 73 12.35 -6.40 -6.40
N GLN A 74 11.32 -5.81 -5.77
CA GLN A 74 9.97 -5.85 -6.31
C GLN A 74 9.77 -4.85 -7.44
N VAL A 75 10.40 -3.67 -7.32
CA VAL A 75 10.41 -2.63 -8.34
C VAL A 75 11.83 -2.08 -8.47
N GLU A 76 12.58 -2.63 -9.40
CA GLU A 76 13.99 -2.27 -9.58
C GLU A 76 14.17 -0.76 -9.80
N GLY A 77 15.11 -0.19 -9.06
CA GLY A 77 15.47 1.23 -9.14
C GLY A 77 14.42 2.18 -8.52
N SER A 78 13.35 1.69 -7.90
CA SER A 78 12.48 2.51 -7.07
C SER A 78 13.17 2.88 -5.76
N THR A 79 12.66 3.88 -5.06
CA THR A 79 13.12 4.21 -3.72
C THR A 79 12.07 3.81 -2.70
N SER A 80 12.45 3.00 -1.72
CA SER A 80 11.57 2.53 -0.66
C SER A 80 12.12 2.84 0.72
N ARG A 81 11.24 3.24 1.65
CA ARG A 81 11.60 3.54 3.04
C ARG A 81 10.70 2.74 3.98
N TYR A 82 11.31 1.81 4.68
CA TYR A 82 10.60 0.93 5.61
C TYR A 82 10.68 1.46 7.03
N TRP A 83 9.57 1.39 7.74
CA TRP A 83 9.48 1.77 9.15
C TRP A 83 9.83 3.23 9.45
N HIS A 84 9.62 4.14 8.50
CA HIS A 84 9.86 5.55 8.74
C HIS A 84 9.09 6.02 9.99
N PRO A 85 9.75 6.59 11.01
CA PRO A 85 9.14 6.85 12.32
C PRO A 85 7.87 7.70 12.27
N GLN A 86 7.81 8.64 11.33
CA GLN A 86 6.68 9.53 11.12
C GLN A 86 5.37 8.79 10.82
N TYR A 87 5.44 7.63 10.16
CA TYR A 87 4.24 6.88 9.77
C TYR A 87 3.72 5.93 10.85
N ARG A 88 4.42 5.74 11.95
CA ARG A 88 4.03 4.82 13.01
C ARG A 88 2.64 5.13 13.59
N ARG A 89 2.40 6.39 13.97
CA ARG A 89 1.10 6.83 14.48
C ARG A 89 0.02 6.80 13.42
N ILE A 90 0.39 7.14 12.18
CA ILE A 90 -0.52 7.12 11.02
C ILE A 90 -0.97 5.68 10.75
N HIS A 91 -0.06 4.70 10.80
CA HIS A 91 -0.38 3.28 10.64
C HIS A 91 -1.52 2.83 11.57
N SER A 92 -1.41 3.15 12.87
CA SER A 92 -2.47 2.85 13.84
C SER A 92 -3.74 3.67 13.62
N GLY A 93 -3.62 4.92 13.19
CA GLY A 93 -4.76 5.77 12.84
C GLY A 93 -5.54 5.25 11.64
N VAL A 94 -4.83 4.86 10.58
CA VAL A 94 -5.41 4.23 9.38
C VAL A 94 -6.08 2.91 9.75
N ARG A 95 -5.46 2.06 10.58
CA ARG A 95 -6.08 0.83 11.10
C ARG A 95 -7.46 1.09 11.67
N LYS A 96 -7.61 2.06 12.57
CA LYS A 96 -8.90 2.40 13.21
C LYS A 96 -9.98 2.80 12.20
N LYS A 97 -9.60 3.53 11.15
CA LYS A 97 -10.52 3.87 10.06
C LYS A 97 -10.91 2.61 9.25
N LEU A 98 -9.91 1.78 8.91
CA LEU A 98 -10.15 0.53 8.16
C LEU A 98 -11.06 -0.42 8.92
N GLU A 99 -10.82 -0.64 10.22
CA GLU A 99 -11.62 -1.52 11.06
C GLU A 99 -13.12 -1.16 11.00
N LYS A 100 -13.44 0.15 11.07
CA LYS A 100 -14.81 0.63 10.92
C LYS A 100 -15.35 0.43 9.52
N THR A 101 -14.52 0.67 8.50
CA THR A 101 -14.92 0.62 7.09
C THR A 101 -15.19 -0.80 6.63
N ILE A 102 -14.34 -1.76 6.99
CA ILE A 102 -14.49 -3.17 6.57
C ILE A 102 -15.29 -4.02 7.56
N GLY A 103 -15.51 -3.51 8.78
CA GLY A 103 -16.24 -4.22 9.83
C GLY A 103 -15.45 -5.37 10.46
N ARG A 104 -14.12 -5.30 10.48
CA ARG A 104 -13.23 -6.35 10.99
C ARG A 104 -12.13 -5.76 11.87
N LYS A 105 -11.76 -6.45 12.94
CA LYS A 105 -10.62 -6.09 13.79
C LYS A 105 -9.30 -6.49 13.16
N LEU A 106 -8.30 -5.60 13.28
CA LEU A 106 -6.99 -5.76 12.65
C LEU A 106 -5.86 -5.67 13.67
N TYR A 107 -4.77 -6.41 13.41
CA TYR A 107 -3.46 -6.17 13.99
C TYR A 107 -2.57 -5.48 12.98
N ASN A 108 -1.75 -4.54 13.42
CA ASN A 108 -0.68 -3.97 12.60
C ASN A 108 0.35 -5.06 12.28
N THR A 109 0.90 -5.02 11.08
CA THR A 109 2.10 -5.78 10.72
C THR A 109 3.26 -4.84 10.45
N TYR A 110 3.38 -4.29 9.25
CA TYR A 110 4.42 -3.32 8.91
C TYR A 110 3.92 -2.28 7.91
N TYR A 111 4.77 -1.32 7.61
CA TYR A 111 4.49 -0.26 6.63
C TYR A 111 5.76 0.20 5.95
N TYR A 112 5.61 0.72 4.76
CA TYR A 112 6.67 1.38 4.00
C TYR A 112 6.08 2.34 2.99
N ASP A 113 6.89 3.26 2.48
CA ASP A 113 6.53 4.08 1.33
C ASP A 113 7.48 3.81 0.15
N ARG A 114 7.02 4.14 -1.04
CA ARG A 114 7.78 3.97 -2.26
C ARG A 114 7.59 5.15 -3.19
N TYR A 115 8.70 5.57 -3.79
CA TYR A 115 8.71 6.47 -4.93
C TYR A 115 8.96 5.64 -6.18
N TYR A 116 8.02 5.70 -7.10
CA TYR A 116 8.16 5.17 -8.46
C TYR A 116 8.68 6.26 -9.38
N PHE A 117 9.45 5.85 -10.38
CA PHE A 117 10.00 6.71 -11.41
C PHE A 117 9.58 6.23 -12.81
N PRO A 118 9.63 7.10 -13.85
CA PRO A 118 9.17 6.76 -15.19
C PRO A 118 9.68 5.43 -15.72
N GLY A 119 8.77 4.62 -16.26
CA GLY A 119 9.06 3.29 -16.80
C GLY A 119 9.08 2.15 -15.77
N GLN A 120 9.03 2.46 -14.48
CA GLN A 120 8.92 1.42 -13.44
C GLN A 120 7.49 0.88 -13.35
N GLU A 121 7.37 -0.40 -13.13
CA GLU A 121 6.11 -1.12 -12.98
C GLU A 121 6.09 -1.93 -11.69
N LEU A 122 4.90 -2.22 -11.22
CA LEU A 122 4.69 -3.23 -10.20
C LEU A 122 4.09 -4.46 -10.87
N THR A 123 4.86 -5.52 -11.01
CA THR A 123 4.40 -6.75 -11.65
C THR A 123 3.19 -7.34 -10.92
N LYS A 124 2.31 -8.00 -11.67
CA LYS A 124 1.09 -8.61 -11.12
C LYS A 124 1.45 -9.71 -10.11
N HIS A 125 1.00 -9.53 -8.88
CA HIS A 125 1.27 -10.44 -7.77
C HIS A 125 0.13 -10.42 -6.74
N ALA A 126 0.15 -11.36 -5.82
CA ALA A 126 -0.56 -11.31 -4.54
C ALA A 126 0.48 -11.18 -3.42
N ASP A 127 0.07 -10.57 -2.33
CA ASP A 127 0.93 -10.29 -1.19
C ASP A 127 1.22 -11.56 -0.36
N ARG A 128 2.23 -11.46 0.51
CA ARG A 128 2.56 -12.47 1.53
C ARG A 128 1.60 -12.39 2.73
N ASP A 129 1.63 -13.40 3.59
CA ASP A 129 0.70 -13.57 4.72
C ASP A 129 0.60 -12.37 5.67
N ALA A 130 1.70 -11.67 5.93
CA ALA A 130 1.70 -10.46 6.76
C ALA A 130 0.96 -9.26 6.13
N CYS A 131 0.51 -9.38 4.90
CA CYS A 131 -0.25 -8.39 4.14
C CYS A 131 -1.68 -8.87 3.85
N GLU A 132 -2.29 -9.61 4.78
CA GLU A 132 -3.65 -10.15 4.59
C GLU A 132 -4.65 -9.05 4.25
N ILE A 133 -4.57 -7.92 4.94
CA ILE A 133 -5.30 -6.69 4.63
C ILE A 133 -4.28 -5.60 4.38
N SER A 134 -4.22 -5.16 3.15
CA SER A 134 -3.31 -4.11 2.72
C SER A 134 -4.08 -2.84 2.40
N VAL A 135 -3.45 -1.70 2.59
CA VAL A 135 -3.92 -0.44 2.04
C VAL A 135 -2.77 0.30 1.39
N THR A 136 -3.01 0.77 0.17
CA THR A 136 -2.12 1.69 -0.52
C THR A 136 -2.75 3.07 -0.54
N VAL A 137 -1.99 4.10 -0.18
CA VAL A 137 -2.43 5.50 -0.18
C VAL A 137 -1.57 6.29 -1.14
N HIS A 138 -2.20 7.01 -2.06
CA HIS A 138 -1.48 7.98 -2.89
C HIS A 138 -1.14 9.20 -2.06
N VAL A 139 0.13 9.56 -2.03
CA VAL A 139 0.61 10.73 -1.26
C VAL A 139 0.79 11.93 -2.17
N SER A 140 1.64 11.82 -3.19
CA SER A 140 1.95 12.92 -4.10
C SER A 140 2.55 12.45 -5.42
N THR A 141 2.48 13.31 -6.42
CA THR A 141 3.15 13.13 -7.70
C THR A 141 3.44 14.51 -8.31
N ASN A 142 4.47 14.60 -9.14
CA ASN A 142 4.71 15.77 -10.00
C ASN A 142 4.37 15.49 -11.47
N LEU A 143 3.76 14.34 -11.76
CA LEU A 143 3.15 14.08 -13.07
C LEU A 143 2.01 15.07 -13.32
N GLN A 144 1.75 15.35 -14.61
CA GLN A 144 0.75 16.34 -15.02
C GLN A 144 -0.27 15.72 -15.97
N GLY A 145 -1.47 16.31 -15.99
CA GLY A 145 -2.55 15.87 -16.87
C GLY A 145 -2.97 14.43 -16.60
N GLU A 146 -3.23 13.68 -17.67
CA GLU A 146 -3.65 12.28 -17.57
C GLU A 146 -2.59 11.36 -16.96
N ASP A 147 -1.31 11.69 -17.08
CA ASP A 147 -0.22 10.92 -16.48
C ASP A 147 -0.30 10.92 -14.94
N ALA A 148 -0.84 12.00 -14.34
CA ALA A 148 -1.06 12.06 -12.89
C ALA A 148 -2.10 11.05 -12.38
N ASP A 149 -2.93 10.53 -13.26
CA ASP A 149 -3.97 9.53 -12.99
C ASP A 149 -3.47 8.09 -13.18
N TRP A 150 -2.17 7.86 -13.06
CA TRP A 150 -1.55 6.54 -13.18
C TRP A 150 -2.23 5.51 -12.26
N PRO A 151 -2.95 4.51 -12.83
CA PRO A 151 -3.83 3.67 -12.05
C PRO A 151 -3.10 2.54 -11.32
N VAL A 152 -3.72 2.06 -10.25
CA VAL A 152 -3.47 0.73 -9.71
C VAL A 152 -4.52 -0.23 -10.24
N TRP A 153 -4.10 -1.43 -10.60
CA TRP A 153 -4.96 -2.50 -11.04
C TRP A 153 -5.19 -3.53 -9.95
N ILE A 154 -6.40 -4.09 -9.92
CA ILE A 154 -6.76 -5.19 -9.03
C ILE A 154 -7.69 -6.17 -9.74
N LYS A 155 -7.51 -7.47 -9.50
CA LYS A 155 -8.40 -8.50 -10.01
C LYS A 155 -9.47 -8.84 -8.95
N THR A 156 -10.76 -8.77 -9.34
CA THR A 156 -11.86 -9.22 -8.48
C THR A 156 -11.85 -10.74 -8.32
N PRO A 157 -12.57 -11.29 -7.32
CA PRO A 157 -12.66 -12.74 -7.16
C PRO A 157 -13.25 -13.45 -8.38
N ASP A 158 -12.75 -14.63 -8.64
CA ASP A 158 -13.47 -15.58 -9.49
C ASP A 158 -14.75 -15.99 -8.76
N THR A 159 -15.83 -16.15 -9.50
CA THR A 159 -17.13 -16.56 -8.96
C THR A 159 -17.60 -17.85 -9.62
N TYR A 160 -18.47 -18.58 -8.93
CA TYR A 160 -19.07 -19.78 -9.47
C TYR A 160 -20.57 -19.54 -9.65
N THR A 161 -21.08 -19.80 -10.85
CA THR A 161 -22.52 -19.77 -11.11
C THR A 161 -23.03 -21.19 -11.15
N ASP A 162 -23.98 -21.49 -10.26
CA ASP A 162 -24.73 -22.75 -10.32
C ASP A 162 -25.89 -22.57 -11.30
N LYS A 163 -25.75 -23.06 -12.52
CA LYS A 163 -26.87 -23.18 -13.44
C LYS A 163 -27.59 -24.49 -13.20
N LYS A 164 -28.57 -24.47 -12.26
CA LYS A 164 -29.49 -25.57 -12.02
C LYS A 164 -28.83 -26.93 -11.72
N LYS A 165 -28.00 -26.95 -10.67
CA LYS A 165 -27.51 -28.19 -9.99
C LYS A 165 -26.71 -29.19 -10.81
N LYS A 166 -26.30 -28.92 -12.04
CA LYS A 166 -25.53 -29.90 -12.83
C LYS A 166 -24.14 -29.43 -13.27
N ASP A 167 -23.92 -28.14 -13.49
CA ASP A 167 -22.62 -27.66 -13.95
C ASP A 167 -22.25 -26.36 -13.23
N THR A 168 -21.31 -26.42 -12.31
CA THR A 168 -20.71 -25.22 -11.73
C THR A 168 -19.78 -24.58 -12.76
N ILE A 169 -20.14 -23.42 -13.27
CA ILE A 169 -19.33 -22.68 -14.23
C ILE A 169 -18.49 -21.63 -13.48
N LEU A 170 -17.18 -21.72 -13.64
CA LEU A 170 -16.25 -20.70 -13.18
C LEU A 170 -16.41 -19.43 -14.05
N VAL A 171 -16.73 -18.32 -13.40
CA VAL A 171 -16.71 -16.98 -13.99
C VAL A 171 -15.46 -16.27 -13.51
N PRO A 172 -14.48 -16.05 -14.37
CA PRO A 172 -13.25 -15.37 -13.99
C PRO A 172 -13.52 -13.95 -13.47
N GLY A 173 -12.77 -13.55 -12.45
CA GLY A 173 -12.80 -12.19 -11.94
C GLY A 173 -12.28 -11.19 -12.98
N GLU A 174 -12.74 -9.96 -12.87
CA GLU A 174 -12.39 -8.87 -13.78
C GLU A 174 -11.18 -8.07 -13.26
N ASN A 175 -10.39 -7.57 -14.20
CA ASN A 175 -9.36 -6.57 -13.89
C ASN A 175 -10.02 -5.19 -13.77
N ARG A 176 -9.78 -4.52 -12.65
CA ARG A 176 -10.29 -3.17 -12.37
C ARG A 176 -9.14 -2.19 -12.29
N SER A 177 -9.25 -1.10 -13.04
CA SER A 177 -8.33 0.04 -13.01
C SER A 177 -8.87 1.10 -12.06
N LEU A 178 -8.04 1.54 -11.11
CA LEU A 178 -8.44 2.46 -10.05
C LEU A 178 -7.46 3.63 -9.97
N VAL A 179 -7.98 4.83 -10.15
CA VAL A 179 -7.22 6.07 -9.95
C VAL A 179 -7.41 6.55 -8.52
N LEU A 180 -6.30 6.77 -7.83
CA LEU A 180 -6.28 7.34 -6.48
C LEU A 180 -5.74 8.77 -6.58
N LYS A 181 -6.48 9.73 -6.03
CA LYS A 181 -5.99 11.09 -5.84
C LYS A 181 -5.18 11.18 -4.54
N PRO A 182 -4.32 12.20 -4.37
CA PRO A 182 -3.62 12.38 -3.09
C PRO A 182 -4.56 12.32 -1.90
N GLY A 183 -4.23 11.48 -0.92
CA GLY A 183 -5.07 11.20 0.26
C GLY A 183 -6.04 10.03 0.10
N ASP A 184 -6.37 9.61 -1.12
CA ASP A 184 -7.20 8.42 -1.35
C ASP A 184 -6.41 7.14 -1.05
N GLY A 185 -7.13 6.14 -0.55
CA GLY A 185 -6.57 4.80 -0.34
C GLY A 185 -7.40 3.69 -0.96
N MET A 186 -6.73 2.62 -1.39
CA MET A 186 -7.36 1.36 -1.72
C MET A 186 -7.03 0.35 -0.65
N VAL A 187 -8.05 -0.10 0.12
CA VAL A 187 -7.92 -1.26 1.01
C VAL A 187 -8.28 -2.53 0.26
N TYR A 188 -7.51 -3.60 0.44
CA TYR A 188 -7.73 -4.85 -0.28
C TYR A 188 -7.22 -6.07 0.50
N LYS A 189 -7.77 -7.25 0.14
CA LYS A 189 -7.31 -8.55 0.65
C LYS A 189 -6.03 -8.95 -0.07
N GLY A 190 -4.87 -8.52 0.46
CA GLY A 190 -3.58 -8.59 -0.23
C GLY A 190 -3.18 -9.99 -0.68
N CYS A 191 -3.35 -10.99 0.20
CA CYS A 191 -3.02 -12.39 -0.11
C CYS A 191 -3.95 -13.03 -1.16
N GLU A 192 -5.14 -12.45 -1.39
CA GLU A 192 -6.16 -13.06 -2.24
C GLU A 192 -6.35 -12.33 -3.58
N ARG A 193 -6.06 -11.03 -3.62
CA ARG A 193 -6.34 -10.18 -4.78
C ARG A 193 -5.07 -9.86 -5.54
N PRO A 194 -4.85 -10.46 -6.72
CA PRO A 194 -3.78 -10.04 -7.61
C PRO A 194 -3.91 -8.56 -7.96
N HIS A 195 -2.83 -7.82 -7.79
CA HIS A 195 -2.77 -6.40 -8.06
C HIS A 195 -1.44 -6.02 -8.70
N TRP A 196 -1.42 -4.89 -9.43
CA TRP A 196 -0.24 -4.45 -10.19
C TRP A 196 -0.36 -2.99 -10.62
N ARG A 197 0.70 -2.46 -11.18
CA ARG A 197 0.74 -1.21 -11.92
C ARG A 197 1.49 -1.40 -13.21
N ASP A 198 0.92 -0.88 -14.30
CA ASP A 198 1.61 -0.81 -15.58
C ASP A 198 2.81 0.16 -15.49
N PRO A 199 3.73 0.17 -16.46
CA PRO A 199 4.86 1.09 -16.45
C PRO A 199 4.44 2.53 -16.21
N MET A 200 5.09 3.20 -15.24
CA MET A 200 4.80 4.59 -14.89
C MET A 200 5.03 5.50 -16.10
N PRO A 201 4.07 6.38 -16.44
CA PRO A 201 4.21 7.32 -17.54
C PRO A 201 5.31 8.38 -17.27
N GLY A 202 5.57 9.23 -18.24
CA GLY A 202 6.58 10.29 -18.13
C GLY A 202 7.97 9.92 -18.67
N ALA A 203 8.16 8.68 -19.14
CA ALA A 203 9.41 8.24 -19.77
C ALA A 203 9.67 8.86 -21.17
N GLN A 204 8.81 9.76 -21.64
CA GLN A 204 8.96 10.35 -22.97
C GLN A 204 10.27 11.15 -23.07
N LYS A 205 11.04 10.81 -24.11
CA LYS A 205 12.28 11.46 -24.51
C LYS A 205 12.07 12.98 -24.70
N LYS A 206 12.28 13.77 -23.67
CA LYS A 206 12.44 15.21 -23.88
C LYS A 206 13.75 15.42 -24.64
N LYS A 207 13.65 15.81 -25.91
CA LYS A 207 14.77 16.38 -26.65
C LYS A 207 15.27 17.57 -25.84
N SER A 208 16.46 17.45 -25.24
CA SER A 208 17.10 18.54 -24.54
C SER A 208 17.30 19.68 -25.54
N LYS A 209 16.49 20.73 -25.46
CA LYS A 209 16.82 22.00 -26.09
C LYS A 209 17.98 22.56 -25.27
N LYS A 210 19.20 22.43 -25.80
CA LYS A 210 20.35 23.21 -25.31
C LYS A 210 20.04 24.70 -25.58
N LEU A 211 19.58 25.39 -24.56
CA LEU A 211 19.50 26.82 -24.56
C LEU A 211 20.54 27.35 -23.56
N PHE A 212 21.61 27.88 -24.08
CA PHE A 212 22.66 28.63 -23.36
C PHE A 212 23.08 28.08 -21.98
N GLY A 213 23.99 27.11 -21.96
CA GLY A 213 25.07 27.00 -20.95
C GLY A 213 24.70 26.69 -19.50
N LYS A 214 23.44 26.65 -19.10
CA LYS A 214 23.01 26.21 -17.77
C LYS A 214 22.17 24.93 -17.89
N THR A 215 22.74 23.83 -17.44
CA THR A 215 21.99 22.59 -17.22
C THR A 215 21.02 22.87 -16.09
N GLN A 216 19.77 23.22 -16.38
CA GLN A 216 18.73 23.11 -15.38
C GLN A 216 18.62 21.62 -15.05
N GLN A 217 18.93 21.25 -13.82
CA GLN A 217 18.59 19.93 -13.30
C GLN A 217 17.07 19.79 -13.42
N GLN A 218 16.64 19.02 -14.42
CA GLN A 218 15.25 18.78 -14.65
C GLN A 218 14.80 17.82 -13.55
N GLN A 219 13.88 18.29 -12.68
CA GLN A 219 13.30 17.45 -11.63
C GLN A 219 12.72 16.18 -12.26
N GLU A 220 13.17 15.03 -11.80
CA GLU A 220 12.68 13.75 -12.28
C GLU A 220 11.21 13.58 -11.89
N TYR A 221 10.40 13.01 -12.77
CA TYR A 221 9.02 12.66 -12.42
C TYR A 221 9.02 11.56 -11.37
N TYR A 222 8.04 11.61 -10.46
CA TYR A 222 7.83 10.60 -9.45
C TYR A 222 6.36 10.39 -9.14
N TYR A 223 6.04 9.23 -8.56
CA TYR A 223 4.76 8.92 -7.95
C TYR A 223 5.01 8.32 -6.58
N HIS A 224 4.55 9.00 -5.52
CA HIS A 224 4.77 8.61 -4.13
C HIS A 224 3.55 7.93 -3.56
N GLN A 225 3.75 6.75 -3.00
CA GLN A 225 2.77 5.91 -2.37
C GLN A 225 3.24 5.44 -1.01
N ILE A 226 2.30 5.27 -0.06
CA ILE A 226 2.56 4.60 1.20
C ILE A 226 1.70 3.34 1.29
N PHE A 227 2.26 2.29 1.87
CA PHE A 227 1.64 1.00 2.07
C PHE A 227 1.58 0.69 3.56
N PHE A 228 0.37 0.37 4.05
CA PHE A 228 0.14 -0.08 5.41
C PHE A 228 -0.44 -1.49 5.37
N HIS A 229 0.11 -2.38 6.17
CA HIS A 229 -0.27 -3.78 6.18
C HIS A 229 -0.80 -4.21 7.54
N TYR A 230 -1.76 -5.11 7.48
CA TYR A 230 -2.49 -5.62 8.64
C TYR A 230 -2.86 -7.08 8.43
N VAL A 231 -3.22 -7.75 9.53
CA VAL A 231 -3.86 -9.06 9.52
C VAL A 231 -5.13 -9.03 10.35
N LEU A 232 -6.08 -9.90 10.02
CA LEU A 232 -7.32 -10.02 10.79
C LEU A 232 -7.03 -10.60 12.17
N GLN A 233 -7.61 -10.02 13.23
CA GLN A 233 -7.43 -10.51 14.61
C GLN A 233 -8.03 -11.90 14.80
N ASP A 234 -9.13 -12.18 14.11
CA ASP A 234 -9.85 -13.46 14.14
C ASP A 234 -9.50 -14.39 12.94
N GLY A 235 -8.46 -14.02 12.16
CA GLY A 235 -8.00 -14.73 11.00
C GLY A 235 -6.88 -15.75 11.27
N GLN A 236 -6.65 -16.61 10.30
CA GLN A 236 -5.57 -17.62 10.37
C GLN A 236 -4.16 -16.98 10.37
N ARG A 237 -4.05 -15.74 9.88
CA ARG A 237 -2.78 -14.99 9.78
C ARG A 237 -2.51 -14.07 10.98
N ALA A 238 -3.30 -14.16 12.04
CA ALA A 238 -3.11 -13.36 13.26
C ALA A 238 -1.71 -13.52 13.90
N HIS A 239 -1.03 -14.64 13.63
CA HIS A 239 0.35 -14.89 14.06
C HIS A 239 1.37 -13.97 13.38
N CYS A 240 1.05 -13.36 12.24
CA CYS A 240 1.87 -12.37 11.56
C CYS A 240 1.74 -10.96 12.16
N ALA A 241 1.00 -10.79 13.25
CA ALA A 241 0.91 -9.52 13.94
C ALA A 241 2.32 -9.00 14.30
N TRP A 242 2.59 -7.73 14.00
CA TRP A 242 3.91 -7.10 14.22
C TRP A 242 5.06 -7.74 13.44
N ASP A 243 4.73 -8.43 12.35
CA ASP A 243 5.73 -9.03 11.48
C ASP A 243 6.66 -7.94 10.92
N ARG A 244 7.96 -8.10 11.23
CA ARG A 244 9.05 -7.28 10.72
C ARG A 244 9.92 -8.04 9.75
N ALA A 245 9.61 -9.32 9.53
CA ALA A 245 10.34 -10.15 8.58
C ALA A 245 9.99 -9.75 7.13
N ARG A 246 10.90 -9.97 6.27
CA ARG A 246 10.80 -9.75 4.83
C ARG A 246 10.98 -11.03 4.08
#